data_817a50fc1516e2aeebd91fe3925f81b2
#
_entry.id   817a50fc1516e2aeebd91fe3925f81b2
#
_cell.length_a   1.000
_cell.length_b   1.000
_cell.length_c   1.000
_cell.angle_alpha   90.00
_cell.angle_beta   90.00
_cell.angle_gamma   90.00
#
_symmetry.space_group_name_H-M   'P 1'
#
loop_
_entity.id
_entity.type
_entity.pdbx_description
1 polymer ?
#
loop_
_entity_poly.entity_id
_entity_poly.type
_entity_poly.pdbx_seq_one_letter_code
_entity_poly.pdbx_strand_id
1 'polypeptide(L)'
;MRVNFTVNGRRQEADDVWEGESLLYVLRERMGLPGSKNACEQGECGSCTVRLDGVPVCSCLVAAGQVEGREVVTVEGLADYARHREDAHPGSGCAFGACGTTLDAARRWQARPADAQSGEATELSPVQQAFIDAGAVQCGFCTPGLLIAADELLEKHPSPSDQDIREALSGNLCRCTGYEKILDAVRLAAARQEEAVR
;
A
#
# COMPACT_ATOMS: atom_id res chain seq x y z
N MET A 1 22.95 0.62 13.45
CA MET A 1 22.51 2.05 13.46
C MET A 1 21.09 2.18 13.96
N ARG A 2 20.65 3.37 14.38
CA ARG A 2 19.25 3.67 14.68
C ARG A 2 18.64 4.34 13.46
N VAL A 3 17.40 3.98 13.11
CA VAL A 3 16.66 4.56 11.98
C VAL A 3 15.29 5.02 12.48
N ASN A 4 14.97 6.29 12.25
CA ASN A 4 13.69 6.90 12.63
C ASN A 4 12.90 7.23 11.37
N PHE A 5 11.68 6.73 11.28
CA PHE A 5 10.81 6.96 10.14
C PHE A 5 9.33 6.81 10.55
N THR A 6 8.43 7.17 9.66
CA THR A 6 7.01 7.02 9.91
C THR A 6 6.50 5.76 9.22
N VAL A 7 5.78 4.90 9.94
CA VAL A 7 5.13 3.73 9.38
C VAL A 7 3.66 3.78 9.68
N ASN A 8 2.83 3.72 8.64
CA ASN A 8 1.38 3.77 8.76
C ASN A 8 0.92 4.96 9.64
N GLY A 9 1.48 6.16 9.38
CA GLY A 9 1.17 7.40 10.09
C GLY A 9 1.68 7.50 11.53
N ARG A 10 2.50 6.55 11.98
CA ARG A 10 3.08 6.54 13.32
C ARG A 10 4.59 6.65 13.25
N ARG A 11 5.18 7.55 14.02
CA ARG A 11 6.63 7.60 14.17
C ARG A 11 7.11 6.32 14.83
N GLN A 12 8.11 5.71 14.24
CA GLN A 12 8.75 4.49 14.70
C GLN A 12 10.25 4.68 14.76
N GLU A 13 10.87 3.93 15.65
CA GLU A 13 12.30 3.87 15.83
C GLU A 13 12.74 2.41 15.73
N ALA A 14 13.69 2.12 14.85
CA ALA A 14 14.32 0.82 14.74
C ALA A 14 15.75 0.91 15.24
N ASP A 15 16.03 0.25 16.37
CA ASP A 15 17.38 0.15 16.94
C ASP A 15 18.14 -1.02 16.36
N ASP A 16 19.48 -0.95 16.45
CA ASP A 16 20.41 -2.02 16.05
C ASP A 16 20.25 -2.50 14.61
N VAL A 17 19.79 -1.62 13.73
CA VAL A 17 19.67 -1.91 12.29
C VAL A 17 21.06 -2.04 11.70
N TRP A 18 21.31 -3.14 11.03
CA TRP A 18 22.56 -3.34 10.28
C TRP A 18 22.55 -2.55 8.96
N GLU A 19 23.69 -2.06 8.49
CA GLU A 19 23.76 -1.21 7.28
C GLU A 19 23.22 -1.87 6.02
N GLY A 20 23.32 -3.19 5.90
CA GLY A 20 22.80 -3.98 4.78
C GLY A 20 21.39 -4.52 5.00
N GLU A 21 20.74 -4.20 6.12
CA GLU A 21 19.42 -4.72 6.44
C GLU A 21 18.35 -4.11 5.55
N SER A 22 17.47 -4.94 4.97
CA SER A 22 16.41 -4.45 4.11
C SER A 22 15.27 -3.85 4.92
N LEU A 23 14.56 -2.88 4.32
CA LEU A 23 13.31 -2.34 4.89
C LEU A 23 12.31 -3.46 5.16
N LEU A 24 12.21 -4.46 4.28
CA LEU A 24 11.33 -5.62 4.46
C LEU A 24 11.61 -6.33 5.79
N TYR A 25 12.87 -6.59 6.09
CA TYR A 25 13.26 -7.24 7.33
C TYR A 25 12.87 -6.42 8.55
N VAL A 26 13.16 -5.12 8.54
CA VAL A 26 12.82 -4.20 9.63
C VAL A 26 11.30 -4.17 9.87
N LEU A 27 10.51 -4.04 8.81
CA LEU A 27 9.04 -4.03 8.94
C LEU A 27 8.51 -5.34 9.56
N ARG A 28 9.01 -6.48 9.09
CA ARG A 28 8.50 -7.79 9.53
C ARG A 28 9.00 -8.21 10.90
N GLU A 29 10.31 -8.16 11.10
CA GLU A 29 10.96 -8.82 12.24
C GLU A 29 11.14 -7.87 13.43
N ARG A 30 11.28 -6.55 13.18
CA ARG A 30 11.47 -5.57 14.26
C ARG A 30 10.17 -4.85 14.63
N MET A 31 9.31 -4.57 13.65
CA MET A 31 8.07 -3.81 13.87
C MET A 31 6.82 -4.69 13.95
N GLY A 32 6.93 -5.99 13.69
CA GLY A 32 5.79 -6.90 13.75
C GLY A 32 4.72 -6.63 12.69
N LEU A 33 5.10 -6.11 11.51
CA LEU A 33 4.22 -5.85 10.37
C LEU A 33 4.41 -6.93 9.29
N PRO A 34 3.79 -8.11 9.41
CA PRO A 34 4.02 -9.25 8.54
C PRO A 34 3.28 -9.18 7.21
N GLY A 35 2.52 -8.11 6.94
CA GLY A 35 1.74 -7.95 5.73
C GLY A 35 2.58 -8.01 4.47
N SER A 36 3.67 -7.26 4.41
CA SER A 36 4.66 -7.38 3.33
C SER A 36 5.36 -8.72 3.41
N LYS A 37 5.38 -9.48 2.28
CA LYS A 37 5.86 -10.87 2.29
C LYS A 37 7.29 -10.99 1.78
N ASN A 38 8.04 -11.88 2.41
CA ASN A 38 9.39 -12.24 1.96
C ASN A 38 9.32 -13.48 1.06
N ALA A 39 9.64 -13.34 -0.24
CA ALA A 39 9.64 -14.42 -1.21
C ALA A 39 10.92 -14.48 -2.04
N CYS A 40 11.16 -13.55 -2.96
CA CYS A 40 12.30 -13.63 -3.88
C CYS A 40 13.56 -12.89 -3.39
N GLU A 41 13.40 -11.84 -2.57
CA GLU A 41 14.47 -10.93 -2.11
C GLU A 41 15.29 -10.28 -3.24
N GLN A 42 14.75 -10.28 -4.46
CA GLN A 42 15.41 -9.83 -5.68
C GLN A 42 14.62 -8.76 -6.43
N GLY A 43 13.50 -8.29 -5.86
CA GLY A 43 12.65 -7.26 -6.47
C GLY A 43 11.78 -7.73 -7.64
N GLU A 44 11.67 -9.04 -7.87
CA GLU A 44 10.96 -9.59 -9.04
C GLU A 44 9.50 -9.93 -8.77
N CYS A 45 9.16 -10.38 -7.56
CA CYS A 45 7.83 -10.95 -7.29
C CYS A 45 6.80 -9.94 -6.78
N GLY A 46 7.21 -8.78 -6.30
CA GLY A 46 6.33 -7.73 -5.78
C GLY A 46 5.58 -8.04 -4.47
N SER A 47 5.76 -9.22 -3.86
CA SER A 47 5.03 -9.59 -2.62
C SER A 47 5.41 -8.73 -1.42
N CYS A 48 6.54 -8.04 -1.48
CA CYS A 48 7.06 -7.12 -0.46
C CYS A 48 6.73 -5.65 -0.73
N THR A 49 5.91 -5.34 -1.74
CA THR A 49 5.62 -3.95 -2.13
C THR A 49 5.00 -3.17 -0.98
N VAL A 50 5.56 -1.98 -0.73
CA VAL A 50 5.07 -0.96 0.20
C VAL A 50 5.08 0.39 -0.51
N ARG A 51 4.39 1.40 0.03
CA ARG A 51 4.61 2.78 -0.43
C ARG A 51 5.72 3.43 0.38
N LEU A 52 6.65 4.07 -0.28
CA LEU A 52 7.68 4.90 0.31
C LEU A 52 7.48 6.33 -0.21
N ASP A 53 7.11 7.26 0.66
CA ASP A 53 6.66 8.61 0.30
C ASP A 53 5.60 8.61 -0.83
N GLY A 54 4.62 7.71 -0.71
CA GLY A 54 3.52 7.56 -1.68
C GLY A 54 3.84 6.72 -2.92
N VAL A 55 5.11 6.36 -3.16
CA VAL A 55 5.54 5.60 -4.35
C VAL A 55 5.69 4.11 -4.02
N PRO A 56 5.08 3.17 -4.79
CA PRO A 56 5.28 1.75 -4.60
C PRO A 56 6.74 1.34 -4.86
N VAL A 57 7.31 0.61 -3.90
CA VAL A 57 8.67 0.08 -3.98
C VAL A 57 8.75 -1.35 -3.45
N CYS A 58 9.66 -2.15 -3.95
CA CYS A 58 9.99 -3.45 -3.39
C CYS A 58 10.84 -3.28 -2.12
N SER A 59 10.24 -3.42 -0.94
CA SER A 59 10.92 -3.19 0.35
C SER A 59 12.13 -4.12 0.59
N CYS A 60 12.21 -5.26 -0.11
CA CYS A 60 13.37 -6.14 -0.05
C CYS A 60 14.64 -5.53 -0.69
N LEU A 61 14.49 -4.53 -1.57
CA LEU A 61 15.61 -3.85 -2.25
C LEU A 61 15.96 -2.48 -1.63
N VAL A 62 15.15 -2.00 -0.69
CA VAL A 62 15.39 -0.73 0.00
C VAL A 62 16.22 -1.02 1.25
N ALA A 63 17.41 -0.42 1.36
CA ALA A 63 18.18 -0.48 2.60
C ALA A 63 17.47 0.31 3.70
N ALA A 64 17.32 -0.26 4.89
CA ALA A 64 16.58 0.37 5.99
C ALA A 64 17.12 1.77 6.35
N GLY A 65 18.42 1.98 6.25
CA GLY A 65 19.02 3.31 6.49
C GLY A 65 18.56 4.41 5.50
N GLN A 66 18.04 4.03 4.32
CA GLN A 66 17.57 5.00 3.32
C GLN A 66 16.17 5.56 3.63
N VAL A 67 15.48 5.00 4.63
CA VAL A 67 14.13 5.47 5.01
C VAL A 67 14.14 6.44 6.20
N GLU A 68 15.32 6.86 6.66
CA GLU A 68 15.42 7.86 7.73
C GLU A 68 14.59 9.11 7.40
N GLY A 69 13.69 9.48 8.30
CA GLY A 69 12.80 10.64 8.16
C GLY A 69 11.69 10.51 7.11
N ARG A 70 11.58 9.37 6.42
CA ARG A 70 10.61 9.13 5.34
C ARG A 70 9.34 8.45 5.86
N GLU A 71 8.33 8.37 4.99
CA GLU A 71 7.08 7.71 5.30
C GLU A 71 6.93 6.39 4.55
N VAL A 72 6.54 5.36 5.28
CA VAL A 72 6.26 4.02 4.76
C VAL A 72 4.79 3.68 5.02
N VAL A 73 4.08 3.25 3.99
CA VAL A 73 2.73 2.69 4.12
C VAL A 73 2.75 1.23 3.71
N THR A 74 2.34 0.37 4.62
CA THR A 74 2.18 -1.06 4.38
C THR A 74 0.70 -1.40 4.20
N VAL A 75 0.39 -2.63 3.81
CA VAL A 75 -1.00 -3.10 3.64
C VAL A 75 -1.82 -2.95 4.92
N GLU A 76 -1.20 -3.04 6.09
CA GLU A 76 -1.85 -2.88 7.39
C GLU A 76 -2.36 -1.44 7.62
N GLY A 77 -1.70 -0.45 7.03
CA GLY A 77 -2.11 0.96 7.13
C GLY A 77 -2.88 1.48 5.92
N LEU A 78 -3.13 0.65 4.91
CA LEU A 78 -3.69 1.09 3.64
C LEU A 78 -5.09 1.71 3.77
N ALA A 79 -5.94 1.20 4.66
CA ALA A 79 -7.27 1.74 4.90
C ALA A 79 -7.24 3.15 5.50
N ASP A 80 -6.38 3.37 6.49
CA ASP A 80 -6.21 4.69 7.11
C ASP A 80 -5.58 5.68 6.12
N TYR A 81 -4.63 5.23 5.33
CA TYR A 81 -4.00 6.02 4.28
C TYR A 81 -5.00 6.45 3.19
N ALA A 82 -5.87 5.55 2.73
CA ALA A 82 -6.89 5.84 1.74
C ALA A 82 -7.87 6.91 2.24
N ARG A 83 -8.39 6.77 3.47
CA ARG A 83 -9.28 7.78 4.10
C ARG A 83 -8.62 9.15 4.22
N HIS A 84 -7.39 9.18 4.73
CA HIS A 84 -6.67 10.45 4.85
C HIS A 84 -6.52 11.18 3.52
N ARG A 85 -6.29 10.42 2.45
CA ARG A 85 -6.19 10.95 1.09
C ARG A 85 -7.53 11.52 0.59
N GLU A 86 -8.64 10.85 0.89
CA GLU A 86 -10.00 11.30 0.57
C GLU A 86 -10.35 12.60 1.33
N ASP A 87 -10.04 12.66 2.62
CA ASP A 87 -10.28 13.85 3.46
C ASP A 87 -9.45 15.05 3.01
N ALA A 88 -8.23 14.82 2.53
CA ALA A 88 -7.35 15.87 2.06
C ALA A 88 -7.80 16.47 0.70
N HIS A 89 -8.51 15.70 -0.11
CA HIS A 89 -8.95 16.08 -1.45
C HIS A 89 -10.39 15.61 -1.76
N PRO A 90 -11.41 16.11 -1.04
CA PRO A 90 -12.78 15.70 -1.29
C PRO A 90 -13.21 16.07 -2.72
N GLY A 91 -13.41 15.07 -3.56
CA GLY A 91 -13.93 15.22 -4.92
C GLY A 91 -12.92 15.52 -6.04
N SER A 92 -11.62 15.52 -5.75
CA SER A 92 -10.60 15.61 -6.80
C SER A 92 -9.97 14.24 -7.05
N GLY A 93 -10.43 13.52 -8.07
CA GLY A 93 -9.52 12.63 -8.77
C GLY A 93 -8.33 13.49 -9.19
N CYS A 94 -7.16 13.33 -8.56
CA CYS A 94 -5.98 14.15 -8.89
C CYS A 94 -5.66 13.96 -10.37
N ALA A 95 -6.10 14.91 -11.20
CA ALA A 95 -5.61 15.02 -12.56
C ALA A 95 -4.10 15.27 -12.49
N PHE A 96 -3.37 14.46 -13.18
CA PHE A 96 -1.91 14.49 -13.31
C PHE A 96 -1.40 15.95 -13.37
N GLY A 97 -0.70 16.41 -12.33
CA GLY A 97 0.03 17.67 -12.33
C GLY A 97 -0.52 18.84 -11.49
N ALA A 98 -1.68 18.73 -10.84
CA ALA A 98 -2.27 19.83 -10.07
C ALA A 98 -2.29 19.62 -8.55
N CYS A 99 -1.93 18.44 -8.06
CA CYS A 99 -1.83 18.17 -6.61
C CYS A 99 -0.41 18.51 -6.15
N GLY A 100 -0.31 19.40 -5.17
CA GLY A 100 0.95 19.68 -4.48
C GLY A 100 1.63 18.37 -4.10
N THR A 101 2.94 18.30 -4.29
CA THR A 101 3.75 17.09 -4.23
C THR A 101 3.26 16.12 -3.16
N THR A 102 3.18 14.82 -3.48
CA THR A 102 2.81 13.71 -2.57
C THR A 102 3.49 13.81 -1.20
N LEU A 103 4.62 14.50 -1.12
CA LEU A 103 5.36 14.80 0.12
C LEU A 103 4.60 15.72 1.10
N ASP A 104 3.75 16.63 0.63
CA ASP A 104 2.98 17.51 1.51
C ASP A 104 1.75 16.83 2.12
N ALA A 105 1.13 15.91 1.39
CA ALA A 105 0.03 15.08 1.91
C ALA A 105 0.57 14.07 2.94
N ALA A 106 1.68 13.41 2.63
CA ALA A 106 2.35 12.46 3.52
C ALA A 106 2.75 13.09 4.87
N ARG A 107 3.24 14.33 4.85
CA ARG A 107 3.66 15.06 6.08
C ARG A 107 2.53 15.34 7.07
N ARG A 108 1.26 15.26 6.67
CA ARG A 108 0.11 15.58 7.52
C ARG A 108 -0.62 14.35 8.02
N TRP A 109 -0.33 13.17 7.46
CA TRP A 109 -1.03 11.98 7.88
C TRP A 109 -0.57 11.50 9.27
N GLN A 110 -1.54 11.27 10.14
CA GLN A 110 -1.32 10.65 11.45
C GLN A 110 -2.31 9.51 11.61
N ALA A 111 -1.82 8.33 11.96
CA ALA A 111 -2.69 7.21 12.24
C ALA A 111 -3.64 7.53 13.40
N ARG A 112 -4.84 6.94 13.36
CA ARG A 112 -5.75 7.01 14.50
C ARG A 112 -5.04 6.49 15.76
N PRO A 113 -5.34 7.07 16.94
CA PRO A 113 -4.84 6.55 18.21
C PRO A 113 -5.11 5.05 18.35
N ALA A 114 -4.20 4.32 18.97
CA ALA A 114 -4.31 2.86 19.12
C ALA A 114 -5.56 2.44 19.93
N ASP A 115 -6.02 3.29 20.82
CA ASP A 115 -7.23 3.16 21.64
C ASP A 115 -8.52 3.28 20.82
N ALA A 116 -8.52 3.97 19.69
CA ALA A 116 -9.65 4.03 18.78
C ALA A 116 -9.88 2.72 17.99
N GLN A 117 -8.94 1.78 18.05
CA GLN A 117 -9.03 0.48 17.36
C GLN A 117 -9.69 -0.62 18.21
N SER A 118 -9.98 -0.36 19.49
CA SER A 118 -10.59 -1.34 20.39
C SER A 118 -12.11 -1.32 20.26
N GLY A 119 -12.67 -2.08 19.32
CA GLY A 119 -14.10 -2.39 19.28
C GLY A 119 -14.87 -2.13 17.99
N GLU A 120 -14.38 -1.34 17.06
CA GLU A 120 -14.97 -1.23 15.72
C GLU A 120 -14.25 -2.16 14.75
N ALA A 121 -15.02 -2.89 13.93
CA ALA A 121 -14.48 -3.67 12.84
C ALA A 121 -13.52 -2.78 12.02
N THR A 122 -12.30 -3.25 11.79
CA THR A 122 -11.31 -2.53 11.00
C THR A 122 -11.92 -2.26 9.62
N GLU A 123 -12.28 -1.02 9.37
CA GLU A 123 -12.84 -0.64 8.08
C GLU A 123 -11.76 -0.80 7.02
N LEU A 124 -12.05 -1.59 6.00
CA LEU A 124 -11.12 -1.88 4.92
C LEU A 124 -11.10 -0.72 3.91
N SER A 125 -9.99 -0.56 3.21
CA SER A 125 -9.98 0.35 2.06
C SER A 125 -10.89 -0.17 0.95
N PRO A 126 -11.40 0.70 0.04
CA PRO A 126 -12.24 0.27 -1.08
C PRO A 126 -11.63 -0.86 -1.91
N VAL A 127 -10.31 -0.82 -2.13
CA VAL A 127 -9.56 -1.86 -2.85
C VAL A 127 -9.52 -3.18 -2.07
N GLN A 128 -9.25 -3.11 -0.76
CA GLN A 128 -9.24 -4.31 0.09
C GLN A 128 -10.61 -4.99 0.12
N GLN A 129 -11.69 -4.20 0.25
CA GLN A 129 -13.05 -4.73 0.23
C GLN A 129 -13.39 -5.36 -1.12
N ALA A 130 -13.01 -4.72 -2.22
CA ALA A 130 -13.26 -5.25 -3.57
C ALA A 130 -12.53 -6.59 -3.81
N PHE A 131 -11.32 -6.77 -3.27
CA PHE A 131 -10.60 -8.05 -3.35
C PHE A 131 -11.33 -9.18 -2.62
N ILE A 132 -11.97 -8.88 -1.50
CA ILE A 132 -12.80 -9.84 -0.78
C ILE A 132 -14.05 -10.18 -1.58
N ASP A 133 -14.79 -9.16 -2.03
CA ASP A 133 -16.07 -9.33 -2.71
C ASP A 133 -15.93 -10.04 -4.05
N ALA A 134 -14.86 -9.80 -4.79
CA ALA A 134 -14.56 -10.48 -6.05
C ALA A 134 -13.95 -11.89 -5.86
N GLY A 135 -13.60 -12.29 -4.65
CA GLY A 135 -12.91 -13.54 -4.37
C GLY A 135 -11.49 -13.59 -4.98
N ALA A 136 -10.78 -12.45 -4.96
CA ALA A 136 -9.46 -12.29 -5.59
C ALA A 136 -8.31 -12.92 -4.83
N VAL A 137 -8.59 -13.67 -3.78
CA VAL A 137 -7.58 -14.25 -2.87
C VAL A 137 -7.72 -15.77 -2.84
N GLN A 138 -6.58 -16.48 -2.96
CA GLN A 138 -6.47 -17.90 -2.67
C GLN A 138 -5.52 -18.13 -1.50
N CYS A 139 -4.20 -18.29 -1.73
CA CYS A 139 -3.26 -18.46 -0.62
C CYS A 139 -2.98 -17.15 0.16
N GLY A 140 -3.25 -15.98 -0.44
CA GLY A 140 -3.08 -14.66 0.16
C GLY A 140 -1.65 -14.12 0.16
N PHE A 141 -0.68 -14.86 -0.33
CA PHE A 141 0.73 -14.46 -0.25
C PHE A 141 1.06 -13.23 -1.12
N CYS A 142 0.54 -13.16 -2.34
CA CYS A 142 0.72 -12.01 -3.26
C CYS A 142 -0.18 -10.82 -2.92
N THR A 143 -1.24 -11.04 -2.15
CA THR A 143 -2.32 -10.07 -1.93
C THR A 143 -1.83 -8.73 -1.39
N PRO A 144 -0.93 -8.65 -0.40
CA PRO A 144 -0.46 -7.36 0.12
C PRO A 144 0.17 -6.47 -0.95
N GLY A 145 1.06 -7.04 -1.75
CA GLY A 145 1.72 -6.29 -2.82
C GLY A 145 0.74 -5.87 -3.92
N LEU A 146 -0.18 -6.74 -4.30
CA LEU A 146 -1.22 -6.44 -5.28
C LEU A 146 -2.17 -5.34 -4.81
N LEU A 147 -2.52 -5.31 -3.52
CA LEU A 147 -3.36 -4.25 -2.94
C LEU A 147 -2.67 -2.88 -3.00
N ILE A 148 -1.38 -2.81 -2.68
CA ILE A 148 -0.60 -1.57 -2.77
C ILE A 148 -0.51 -1.09 -4.22
N ALA A 149 -0.25 -1.99 -5.17
CA ALA A 149 -0.15 -1.64 -6.59
C ALA A 149 -1.51 -1.21 -7.17
N ALA A 150 -2.60 -1.91 -6.82
CA ALA A 150 -3.94 -1.56 -7.26
C ALA A 150 -4.42 -0.23 -6.67
N ASP A 151 -4.14 0.03 -5.39
CA ASP A 151 -4.49 1.30 -4.75
C ASP A 151 -3.75 2.48 -5.40
N GLU A 152 -2.47 2.31 -5.74
CA GLU A 152 -1.69 3.32 -6.45
C GLU A 152 -2.20 3.57 -7.88
N LEU A 153 -2.57 2.51 -8.59
CA LEU A 153 -3.17 2.64 -9.92
C LEU A 153 -4.46 3.47 -9.85
N LEU A 154 -5.38 3.12 -8.95
CA LEU A 154 -6.68 3.80 -8.84
C LEU A 154 -6.57 5.24 -8.33
N GLU A 155 -5.52 5.55 -7.58
CA GLU A 155 -5.20 6.95 -7.21
C GLU A 155 -4.81 7.78 -8.44
N LYS A 156 -4.01 7.22 -9.34
CA LYS A 156 -3.55 7.92 -10.56
C LYS A 156 -4.55 7.88 -11.69
N HIS A 157 -5.25 6.77 -11.83
CA HIS A 157 -6.19 6.47 -12.91
C HIS A 157 -7.49 5.91 -12.31
N PRO A 158 -8.46 6.77 -11.95
CA PRO A 158 -9.71 6.32 -11.33
C PRO A 158 -10.54 5.37 -12.21
N SER A 159 -10.42 5.45 -13.53
CA SER A 159 -11.11 4.61 -14.52
C SER A 159 -10.10 3.91 -15.43
N PRO A 160 -9.33 2.93 -14.90
CA PRO A 160 -8.27 2.28 -15.67
C PRO A 160 -8.85 1.32 -16.71
N SER A 161 -8.23 1.24 -17.89
CA SER A 161 -8.51 0.18 -18.85
C SER A 161 -7.93 -1.16 -18.36
N ASP A 162 -8.39 -2.25 -18.96
CA ASP A 162 -7.83 -3.59 -18.68
C ASP A 162 -6.32 -3.66 -18.94
N GLN A 163 -5.83 -2.91 -19.91
CA GLN A 163 -4.40 -2.82 -20.20
C GLN A 163 -3.66 -2.11 -19.08
N ASP A 164 -4.18 -1.00 -18.59
CA ASP A 164 -3.59 -0.25 -17.46
C ASP A 164 -3.50 -1.11 -16.21
N ILE A 165 -4.58 -1.88 -15.92
CA ILE A 165 -4.61 -2.80 -14.77
C ILE A 165 -3.54 -3.88 -14.92
N ARG A 166 -3.43 -4.52 -16.10
CA ARG A 166 -2.43 -5.56 -16.34
C ARG A 166 -1.01 -5.01 -16.24
N GLU A 167 -0.76 -3.83 -16.76
CA GLU A 167 0.54 -3.17 -16.70
C GLU A 167 0.91 -2.82 -15.26
N ALA A 168 0.02 -2.19 -14.51
CA ALA A 168 0.26 -1.81 -13.13
C ALA A 168 0.52 -3.01 -12.21
N LEU A 169 -0.13 -4.15 -12.46
CA LEU A 169 0.03 -5.36 -11.67
C LEU A 169 1.13 -6.30 -12.17
N SER A 170 1.79 -5.99 -13.29
CA SER A 170 2.80 -6.86 -13.92
C SER A 170 4.00 -7.17 -13.02
N GLY A 171 4.34 -6.25 -12.11
CA GLY A 171 5.40 -6.43 -11.12
C GLY A 171 5.01 -7.27 -9.89
N ASN A 172 3.77 -7.77 -9.81
CA ASN A 172 3.26 -8.51 -8.64
C ASN A 172 2.83 -9.92 -9.04
N LEU A 173 3.66 -10.92 -8.75
CA LEU A 173 3.44 -12.30 -9.20
C LEU A 173 2.44 -13.04 -8.31
N CYS A 174 1.45 -13.67 -8.96
CA CYS A 174 0.51 -14.59 -8.34
C CYS A 174 0.57 -15.97 -9.02
N ARG A 175 0.82 -17.03 -8.24
CA ARG A 175 0.88 -18.41 -8.77
C ARG A 175 -0.46 -19.13 -8.74
N CYS A 176 -1.43 -18.63 -7.97
CA CYS A 176 -2.64 -19.36 -7.64
C CYS A 176 -3.85 -18.97 -8.51
N THR A 177 -4.11 -17.65 -8.68
CA THR A 177 -5.40 -17.12 -9.15
C THR A 177 -5.55 -17.05 -10.67
N GLY A 178 -4.44 -17.08 -11.43
CA GLY A 178 -4.46 -16.78 -12.87
C GLY A 178 -4.86 -15.34 -13.19
N TYR A 179 -4.89 -14.46 -12.19
CA TYR A 179 -5.19 -13.02 -12.25
C TYR A 179 -6.63 -12.62 -12.56
N GLU A 180 -7.48 -13.47 -13.12
CA GLU A 180 -8.84 -13.07 -13.55
C GLU A 180 -9.63 -12.40 -12.42
N LYS A 181 -9.69 -13.02 -11.24
CA LYS A 181 -10.39 -12.46 -10.09
C LYS A 181 -9.70 -11.22 -9.50
N ILE A 182 -8.40 -11.10 -9.67
CA ILE A 182 -7.65 -9.91 -9.26
C ILE A 182 -8.02 -8.73 -10.17
N LEU A 183 -8.08 -8.94 -11.49
CA LEU A 183 -8.52 -7.92 -12.44
C LEU A 183 -9.98 -7.50 -12.18
N ASP A 184 -10.87 -8.48 -11.92
CA ASP A 184 -12.25 -8.21 -11.53
C ASP A 184 -12.35 -7.36 -10.28
N ALA A 185 -11.51 -7.60 -9.27
CA ALA A 185 -11.47 -6.83 -8.05
C ALA A 185 -11.06 -5.37 -8.28
N VAL A 186 -10.05 -5.13 -9.13
CA VAL A 186 -9.63 -3.76 -9.47
C VAL A 186 -10.72 -3.02 -10.24
N ARG A 187 -11.39 -3.68 -11.22
CA ARG A 187 -12.54 -3.09 -11.92
C ARG A 187 -13.67 -2.75 -10.96
N LEU A 188 -13.98 -3.64 -10.01
CA LEU A 188 -15.01 -3.43 -9.00
C LEU A 188 -14.67 -2.23 -8.11
N ALA A 189 -13.41 -2.10 -7.67
CA ALA A 189 -12.95 -0.97 -6.88
C ALA A 189 -13.07 0.35 -7.66
N ALA A 190 -12.67 0.38 -8.93
CA ALA A 190 -12.80 1.53 -9.81
C ALA A 190 -14.27 1.98 -9.96
N ALA A 191 -15.17 1.02 -10.27
CA ALA A 191 -16.60 1.32 -10.42
C ALA A 191 -17.20 1.92 -9.15
N ARG A 192 -16.85 1.41 -7.96
CA ARG A 192 -17.32 1.94 -6.67
C ARG A 192 -16.81 3.35 -6.39
N GLN A 193 -15.58 3.66 -6.77
CA GLN A 193 -15.05 5.03 -6.64
C GLN A 193 -15.80 6.01 -7.53
N GLU A 194 -16.14 5.63 -8.76
CA GLU A 194 -16.95 6.47 -9.66
C GLU A 194 -18.36 6.72 -9.12
N GLU A 195 -18.98 5.72 -8.51
CA GLU A 195 -20.32 5.84 -7.90
C GLU A 195 -20.32 6.77 -6.68
N ALA A 196 -19.26 6.74 -5.87
CA ALA A 196 -19.12 7.58 -4.68
C ALA A 196 -18.91 9.07 -5.00
N VAL A 197 -18.41 9.40 -6.19
CA VAL A 197 -18.18 10.79 -6.66
C VAL A 197 -19.40 11.41 -7.32
N ARG A 198 -20.43 10.64 -7.67
CA ARG A 198 -21.70 11.10 -8.29
C ARG A 198 -22.72 11.53 -7.25
#